data_77b7c61a1f5cbc7be1ca0770ee8aa473
#
_entry.id   77b7c61a1f5cbc7be1ca0770ee8aa473
#
_cell.length_a   1.000
_cell.length_b   1.000
_cell.length_c   1.000
_cell.angle_alpha   90.00
_cell.angle_beta   90.00
_cell.angle_gamma   90.00
#
_symmetry.space_group_name_H-M   'P 1'
#
loop_
_entity.id
_entity.type
_entity.pdbx_description
1 polymer ?
#
loop_
_entity_poly.entity_id
_entity_poly.type
_entity_poly.pdbx_seq_one_letter_code
_entity_poly.pdbx_strand_id
1 'polypeptide(L)'
;QNVYMAGQLLGMSIDEIDLHMPEIEAFAEIGDAIEQPVRTYSSGMQMRLAFSVATARRPDILIVDEALSVGDAYFQHKSFERIRQFRKAGTTLLLVSHDRHAIQSICDRALLLESGRLALEGKPETVFDYYNAALANREEALIRQETLADGRVQTSSGTGEARILSVALRNDCGHMVEAVSIGEA
;
A
#
# COMPACT_ATOMS: atom_id res chain seq x y z
N GLN A 1 6.63 -27.19 -11.61
CA GLN A 1 6.48 -26.69 -12.99
C GLN A 1 6.02 -25.21 -13.01
N ASN A 2 5.02 -24.83 -12.21
CA ASN A 2 4.47 -23.46 -12.16
C ASN A 2 5.53 -22.43 -11.76
N VAL A 3 6.36 -22.74 -10.75
CA VAL A 3 7.44 -21.86 -10.27
C VAL A 3 8.49 -21.63 -11.35
N TYR A 4 8.87 -22.68 -12.07
CA TYR A 4 9.85 -22.55 -13.17
C TYR A 4 9.34 -21.65 -14.28
N MET A 5 8.09 -21.83 -14.70
CA MET A 5 7.50 -21.00 -15.73
C MET A 5 7.43 -19.52 -15.30
N ALA A 6 6.98 -19.25 -14.07
CA ALA A 6 6.91 -17.90 -13.54
C ALA A 6 8.31 -17.28 -13.35
N GLY A 7 9.26 -18.03 -12.81
CA GLY A 7 10.65 -17.57 -12.61
C GLY A 7 11.36 -17.24 -13.92
N GLN A 8 11.20 -18.10 -14.94
CA GLN A 8 11.79 -17.85 -16.26
C GLN A 8 11.19 -16.62 -16.95
N LEU A 9 9.88 -16.36 -16.79
CA LEU A 9 9.25 -15.13 -17.28
C LEU A 9 9.82 -13.88 -16.61
N LEU A 10 10.29 -14.00 -15.37
CA LEU A 10 10.97 -12.94 -14.62
C LEU A 10 12.49 -12.91 -14.85
N GLY A 11 13.00 -13.70 -15.80
CA GLY A 11 14.40 -13.72 -16.19
C GLY A 11 15.33 -14.51 -15.27
N MET A 12 14.80 -15.41 -14.44
CA MET A 12 15.61 -16.31 -13.61
C MET A 12 16.04 -17.53 -14.42
N SER A 13 17.28 -17.97 -14.26
CA SER A 13 17.75 -19.25 -14.75
C SER A 13 17.15 -20.42 -13.96
N ILE A 14 17.22 -21.64 -14.50
CA ILE A 14 16.76 -22.85 -13.79
C ILE A 14 17.53 -23.03 -12.49
N ASP A 15 18.84 -22.85 -12.50
CA ASP A 15 19.71 -23.00 -11.33
C ASP A 15 19.34 -21.96 -10.23
N GLU A 16 19.01 -20.73 -10.64
CA GLU A 16 18.53 -19.69 -9.70
C GLU A 16 17.17 -20.06 -9.10
N ILE A 17 16.26 -20.61 -9.90
CA ILE A 17 14.95 -21.06 -9.42
C ILE A 17 15.13 -22.22 -8.43
N ASP A 18 15.98 -23.21 -8.74
CA ASP A 18 16.27 -24.33 -7.84
C ASP A 18 16.85 -23.83 -6.51
N LEU A 19 17.75 -22.87 -6.55
CA LEU A 19 18.34 -22.26 -5.36
C LEU A 19 17.28 -21.58 -4.47
N HIS A 20 16.31 -20.89 -5.08
CA HIS A 20 15.26 -20.15 -4.35
C HIS A 20 14.00 -20.98 -4.07
N MET A 21 13.88 -22.21 -4.61
CA MET A 21 12.69 -23.05 -4.46
C MET A 21 12.24 -23.22 -3.01
N PRO A 22 13.13 -23.56 -2.04
CA PRO A 22 12.71 -23.73 -0.65
C PRO A 22 12.14 -22.45 -0.05
N GLU A 23 12.67 -21.28 -0.41
CA GLU A 23 12.18 -19.99 0.06
C GLU A 23 10.82 -19.64 -0.57
N ILE A 24 10.66 -19.91 -1.87
CA ILE A 24 9.40 -19.69 -2.59
C ILE A 24 8.27 -20.53 -1.96
N GLU A 25 8.52 -21.81 -1.71
CA GLU A 25 7.56 -22.72 -1.07
C GLU A 25 7.18 -22.25 0.33
N ALA A 26 8.19 -21.95 1.15
CA ALA A 26 7.99 -21.47 2.52
C ALA A 26 7.27 -20.12 2.58
N PHE A 27 7.47 -19.26 1.57
CA PHE A 27 6.78 -17.97 1.52
C PHE A 27 5.35 -18.09 0.98
N ALA A 28 5.12 -18.89 -0.05
CA ALA A 28 3.80 -19.05 -0.66
C ALA A 28 2.80 -19.73 0.28
N GLU A 29 3.25 -20.68 1.11
CA GLU A 29 2.41 -21.42 2.08
C GLU A 29 1.16 -22.03 1.42
N ILE A 30 1.31 -22.62 0.24
CA ILE A 30 0.23 -23.29 -0.49
C ILE A 30 0.30 -24.82 -0.39
N GLY A 31 1.30 -25.33 0.37
CA GLY A 31 1.48 -26.76 0.62
C GLY A 31 1.58 -27.59 -0.66
N ASP A 32 1.06 -28.80 -0.63
CA ASP A 32 1.10 -29.75 -1.75
C ASP A 32 0.42 -29.24 -3.03
N ALA A 33 -0.36 -28.17 -2.93
CA ALA A 33 -0.96 -27.57 -4.11
C ALA A 33 0.08 -27.00 -5.09
N ILE A 34 1.31 -26.72 -4.65
CA ILE A 34 2.38 -26.23 -5.52
C ILE A 34 2.67 -27.19 -6.68
N GLU A 35 2.44 -28.50 -6.48
CA GLU A 35 2.61 -29.54 -7.50
C GLU A 35 1.43 -29.64 -8.46
N GLN A 36 0.30 -29.04 -8.12
CA GLN A 36 -0.92 -29.09 -8.92
C GLN A 36 -0.91 -28.07 -10.06
N PRO A 37 -1.66 -28.30 -11.14
CA PRO A 37 -1.81 -27.30 -12.20
C PRO A 37 -2.42 -25.99 -11.67
N VAL A 38 -1.89 -24.82 -12.11
CA VAL A 38 -2.36 -23.47 -11.68
C VAL A 38 -3.88 -23.28 -11.85
N ARG A 39 -4.49 -23.93 -12.84
CA ARG A 39 -5.94 -23.89 -13.07
C ARG A 39 -6.78 -24.39 -11.88
N THR A 40 -6.19 -25.18 -10.98
CA THR A 40 -6.86 -25.67 -9.77
C THR A 40 -6.69 -24.75 -8.56
N TYR A 41 -5.86 -23.70 -8.70
CA TYR A 41 -5.60 -22.76 -7.62
C TYR A 41 -6.75 -21.78 -7.41
N SER A 42 -7.00 -21.43 -6.17
CA SER A 42 -7.78 -20.22 -5.87
C SER A 42 -7.01 -18.97 -6.30
N SER A 43 -7.71 -17.85 -6.46
CA SER A 43 -7.07 -16.56 -6.76
C SER A 43 -6.02 -16.17 -5.71
N GLY A 44 -6.30 -16.45 -4.43
CA GLY A 44 -5.35 -16.23 -3.34
C GLY A 44 -4.09 -17.07 -3.48
N MET A 45 -4.20 -18.37 -3.83
CA MET A 45 -3.05 -19.24 -4.05
C MET A 45 -2.21 -18.80 -5.26
N GLN A 46 -2.88 -18.38 -6.34
CA GLN A 46 -2.17 -17.84 -7.51
C GLN A 46 -1.37 -16.60 -7.15
N MET A 47 -1.98 -15.67 -6.39
CA MET A 47 -1.32 -14.45 -5.95
C MET A 47 -0.16 -14.75 -5.00
N ARG A 48 -0.35 -15.66 -4.03
CA ARG A 48 0.70 -16.08 -3.10
C ARG A 48 1.91 -16.64 -3.85
N LEU A 49 1.69 -17.53 -4.81
CA LEU A 49 2.77 -18.08 -5.62
C LEU A 49 3.45 -17.02 -6.48
N ALA A 50 2.67 -16.22 -7.21
CA ALA A 50 3.20 -15.16 -8.08
C ALA A 50 4.06 -14.16 -7.30
N PHE A 51 3.57 -13.70 -6.13
CA PHE A 51 4.32 -12.78 -5.29
C PHE A 51 5.59 -13.45 -4.72
N SER A 52 5.51 -14.71 -4.30
CA SER A 52 6.68 -15.45 -3.77
C SER A 52 7.78 -15.59 -4.80
N VAL A 53 7.43 -15.94 -6.05
CA VAL A 53 8.39 -16.02 -7.15
C VAL A 53 8.96 -14.66 -7.51
N ALA A 54 8.12 -13.63 -7.64
CA ALA A 54 8.54 -12.27 -7.99
C ALA A 54 9.47 -11.63 -6.94
N THR A 55 9.38 -12.09 -5.69
CA THR A 55 10.16 -11.58 -4.57
C THR A 55 11.21 -12.58 -4.03
N ALA A 56 11.44 -13.69 -4.73
CA ALA A 56 12.47 -14.65 -4.35
C ALA A 56 13.87 -14.05 -4.48
N ARG A 57 14.08 -13.24 -5.50
CA ARG A 57 15.31 -12.47 -5.69
C ARG A 57 14.99 -10.98 -5.55
N ARG A 58 15.83 -10.23 -4.80
CA ARG A 58 15.67 -8.79 -4.67
C ARG A 58 15.86 -8.09 -6.04
N PRO A 59 14.84 -7.39 -6.55
CA PRO A 59 14.98 -6.62 -7.78
C PRO A 59 15.54 -5.23 -7.51
N ASP A 60 16.10 -4.56 -8.53
CA ASP A 60 16.45 -3.15 -8.47
C ASP A 60 15.21 -2.24 -8.49
N ILE A 61 14.18 -2.67 -9.24
CA ILE A 61 12.88 -2.00 -9.35
C ILE A 61 11.78 -3.03 -9.11
N LEU A 62 10.90 -2.76 -8.15
CA LEU A 62 9.72 -3.57 -7.86
C LEU A 62 8.46 -2.75 -8.18
N ILE A 63 7.65 -3.27 -9.10
CA ILE A 63 6.35 -2.70 -9.45
C ILE A 63 5.26 -3.59 -8.87
N VAL A 64 4.38 -3.02 -8.07
CA VAL A 64 3.25 -3.72 -7.43
C VAL A 64 1.97 -2.98 -7.78
N ASP A 65 1.05 -3.68 -8.46
CA ASP A 65 -0.23 -3.12 -8.89
C ASP A 65 -1.36 -3.92 -8.23
N GLU A 66 -2.04 -3.30 -7.22
CA GLU A 66 -3.17 -3.84 -6.44
C GLU A 66 -2.93 -5.23 -5.81
N ALA A 67 -1.79 -5.87 -6.06
CA ALA A 67 -1.50 -7.26 -5.68
C ALA A 67 -1.47 -7.49 -4.16
N LEU A 68 -1.28 -6.43 -3.36
CA LEU A 68 -1.22 -6.53 -1.90
C LEU A 68 -2.61 -6.51 -1.23
N SER A 69 -3.66 -6.22 -1.99
CA SER A 69 -5.04 -6.23 -1.49
C SER A 69 -5.67 -7.61 -1.55
N VAL A 70 -5.00 -8.61 -2.16
CA VAL A 70 -5.49 -9.97 -2.35
C VAL A 70 -4.79 -10.94 -1.39
N GLY A 71 -5.56 -11.81 -0.76
CA GLY A 71 -5.07 -12.78 0.21
C GLY A 71 -5.61 -12.52 1.62
N ASP A 72 -5.20 -13.34 2.58
CA ASP A 72 -5.53 -13.10 3.98
C ASP A 72 -4.60 -12.07 4.63
N ALA A 73 -5.02 -11.55 5.77
CA ALA A 73 -4.28 -10.49 6.49
C ALA A 73 -2.85 -10.91 6.87
N TYR A 74 -2.62 -12.21 7.12
CA TYR A 74 -1.30 -12.72 7.47
C TYR A 74 -0.34 -12.64 6.27
N PHE A 75 -0.78 -13.10 5.10
CA PHE A 75 0.04 -13.05 3.89
C PHE A 75 0.28 -11.59 3.44
N GLN A 76 -0.71 -10.72 3.58
CA GLN A 76 -0.55 -9.29 3.33
C GLN A 76 0.56 -8.71 4.21
N HIS A 77 0.51 -8.94 5.53
CA HIS A 77 1.54 -8.45 6.46
C HIS A 77 2.95 -8.96 6.08
N LYS A 78 3.08 -10.24 5.79
CA LYS A 78 4.33 -10.89 5.36
C LYS A 78 4.87 -10.27 4.06
N SER A 79 4.00 -9.99 3.12
CA SER A 79 4.34 -9.34 1.85
C SER A 79 4.80 -7.89 2.06
N PHE A 80 4.13 -7.12 2.90
CA PHE A 80 4.55 -5.78 3.28
C PHE A 80 5.92 -5.74 3.94
N GLU A 81 6.19 -6.70 4.85
CA GLU A 81 7.51 -6.80 5.48
C GLU A 81 8.62 -7.11 4.46
N ARG A 82 8.37 -7.99 3.48
CA ARG A 82 9.31 -8.28 2.39
C ARG A 82 9.60 -7.02 1.56
N ILE A 83 8.58 -6.26 1.20
CA ILE A 83 8.72 -5.01 0.44
C ILE A 83 9.52 -3.96 1.24
N ARG A 84 9.26 -3.83 2.55
CA ARG A 84 10.02 -2.92 3.42
C ARG A 84 11.50 -3.31 3.49
N GLN A 85 11.80 -4.61 3.55
CA GLN A 85 13.19 -5.10 3.53
C GLN A 85 13.88 -4.75 2.20
N PHE A 86 13.21 -4.96 1.06
CA PHE A 86 13.75 -4.59 -0.25
C PHE A 86 14.00 -3.10 -0.38
N ARG A 87 13.06 -2.27 0.07
CA ARG A 87 13.23 -0.82 0.08
C ARG A 87 14.42 -0.39 0.93
N LYS A 88 14.57 -0.96 2.15
CA LYS A 88 15.74 -0.71 3.01
C LYS A 88 17.05 -1.14 2.36
N ALA A 89 17.02 -2.17 1.51
CA ALA A 89 18.17 -2.65 0.75
C ALA A 89 18.41 -1.87 -0.56
N GLY A 90 17.63 -0.81 -0.85
CA GLY A 90 17.83 0.09 -1.98
C GLY A 90 17.00 -0.24 -3.23
N THR A 91 15.99 -1.13 -3.15
CA THR A 91 15.05 -1.35 -4.25
C THR A 91 14.17 -0.12 -4.46
N THR A 92 14.05 0.32 -5.70
CA THR A 92 13.06 1.35 -6.08
C THR A 92 11.68 0.71 -6.15
N LEU A 93 10.72 1.26 -5.40
CA LEU A 93 9.35 0.76 -5.36
C LEU A 93 8.40 1.66 -6.13
N LEU A 94 7.61 1.08 -7.02
CA LEU A 94 6.42 1.69 -7.61
C LEU A 94 5.20 0.90 -7.16
N LEU A 95 4.41 1.49 -6.25
CA LEU A 95 3.22 0.87 -5.70
C LEU A 95 1.96 1.57 -6.23
N VAL A 96 1.09 0.82 -6.88
CA VAL A 96 -0.25 1.26 -7.27
C VAL A 96 -1.25 0.63 -6.31
N SER A 97 -1.97 1.44 -5.56
CA SER A 97 -2.97 0.98 -4.60
C SER A 97 -3.92 2.11 -4.23
N HIS A 98 -5.12 1.75 -3.83
CA HIS A 98 -6.08 2.65 -3.19
C HIS A 98 -6.05 2.55 -1.65
N ASP A 99 -5.23 1.66 -1.09
CA ASP A 99 -5.06 1.52 0.36
C ASP A 99 -4.14 2.62 0.91
N ARG A 100 -4.76 3.56 1.65
CA ARG A 100 -4.08 4.66 2.34
C ARG A 100 -2.95 4.17 3.23
N HIS A 101 -3.21 3.13 4.05
CA HIS A 101 -2.22 2.64 5.01
C HIS A 101 -1.00 2.02 4.32
N ALA A 102 -1.23 1.26 3.24
CA ALA A 102 -0.17 0.70 2.44
C ALA A 102 0.76 1.80 1.91
N ILE A 103 0.21 2.79 1.23
CA ILE A 103 0.99 3.87 0.61
C ILE A 103 1.68 4.74 1.67
N GLN A 104 0.98 5.15 2.74
CA GLN A 104 1.58 5.99 3.79
C GLN A 104 2.70 5.29 4.56
N SER A 105 2.61 3.96 4.74
CA SER A 105 3.61 3.20 5.51
C SER A 105 4.87 2.84 4.73
N ILE A 106 4.80 2.85 3.39
CA ILE A 106 5.88 2.35 2.54
C ILE A 106 6.44 3.41 1.60
N CYS A 107 5.62 4.33 1.08
CA CYS A 107 6.02 5.26 0.06
C CYS A 107 6.47 6.61 0.65
N ASP A 108 7.50 7.21 0.05
CA ASP A 108 7.98 8.55 0.43
C ASP A 108 7.23 9.65 -0.35
N ARG A 109 6.69 9.29 -1.51
CA ARG A 109 6.00 10.20 -2.44
C ARG A 109 4.81 9.48 -3.08
N ALA A 110 3.74 10.20 -3.32
CA ALA A 110 2.55 9.70 -4.01
C ALA A 110 2.21 10.59 -5.22
N LEU A 111 1.62 9.95 -6.23
CA LEU A 111 1.13 10.56 -7.45
C LEU A 111 -0.34 10.22 -7.58
N LEU A 112 -1.21 11.21 -7.74
CA LEU A 112 -2.62 11.01 -8.07
C LEU A 112 -2.81 11.18 -9.57
N LEU A 113 -3.28 10.12 -10.20
CA LEU A 113 -3.65 10.13 -11.62
C LEU A 113 -5.15 10.24 -11.76
N GLU A 114 -5.62 11.18 -12.56
CA GLU A 114 -7.03 11.36 -12.87
C GLU A 114 -7.21 11.51 -14.39
N SER A 115 -8.06 10.68 -14.96
CA SER A 115 -8.31 10.66 -16.41
C SER A 115 -7.04 10.63 -17.27
N GLY A 116 -6.03 9.86 -16.85
CA GLY A 116 -4.75 9.70 -17.54
C GLY A 116 -3.78 10.89 -17.38
N ARG A 117 -4.07 11.83 -16.48
CA ARG A 117 -3.22 13.00 -16.20
C ARG A 117 -2.80 13.01 -14.74
N LEU A 118 -1.62 13.57 -14.48
CA LEU A 118 -1.17 13.84 -13.13
C LEU A 118 -1.99 15.00 -12.54
N ALA A 119 -2.83 14.68 -11.55
CA ALA A 119 -3.67 15.65 -10.86
C ALA A 119 -2.93 16.28 -9.67
N LEU A 120 -2.22 15.46 -8.90
CA LEU A 120 -1.46 15.92 -7.74
C LEU A 120 -0.25 15.03 -7.51
N GLU A 121 0.85 15.62 -7.02
CA GLU A 121 2.05 14.96 -6.56
C GLU A 121 2.47 15.54 -5.21
N GLY A 122 2.90 14.67 -4.29
CA GLY A 122 3.36 15.15 -2.98
C GLY A 122 3.56 14.03 -1.96
N LYS A 123 3.56 14.41 -0.69
CA LYS A 123 3.58 13.43 0.41
C LYS A 123 2.30 12.57 0.36
N PRO A 124 2.39 11.27 0.70
CA PRO A 124 1.25 10.36 0.66
C PRO A 124 0.01 10.89 1.40
N GLU A 125 0.19 11.49 2.57
CA GLU A 125 -0.89 12.06 3.38
C GLU A 125 -1.65 13.14 2.62
N THR A 126 -0.92 14.12 2.07
CA THR A 126 -1.49 15.24 1.32
C THR A 126 -2.27 14.77 0.09
N VAL A 127 -1.69 13.79 -0.64
CA VAL A 127 -2.32 13.24 -1.84
C VAL A 127 -3.59 12.46 -1.50
N PHE A 128 -3.58 11.68 -0.40
CA PHE A 128 -4.77 10.95 0.03
C PHE A 128 -5.87 11.87 0.59
N ASP A 129 -5.52 12.93 1.29
CA ASP A 129 -6.51 13.90 1.77
C ASP A 129 -7.22 14.56 0.58
N TYR A 130 -6.47 14.92 -0.48
CA TYR A 130 -7.06 15.41 -1.72
C TYR A 130 -7.92 14.36 -2.41
N TYR A 131 -7.42 13.10 -2.55
CA TYR A 131 -8.15 12.00 -3.16
C TYR A 131 -9.49 11.74 -2.45
N ASN A 132 -9.49 11.67 -1.12
CA ASN A 132 -10.72 11.48 -0.34
C ASN A 132 -11.69 12.67 -0.50
N ALA A 133 -11.16 13.90 -0.51
CA ALA A 133 -11.95 15.07 -0.79
C ALA A 133 -12.57 15.02 -2.20
N ALA A 134 -11.81 14.61 -3.21
CA ALA A 134 -12.31 14.44 -4.58
C ALA A 134 -13.38 13.35 -4.70
N LEU A 135 -13.24 12.23 -3.96
CA LEU A 135 -14.25 11.19 -3.91
C LEU A 135 -15.55 11.68 -3.26
N ALA A 136 -15.45 12.42 -2.15
CA ALA A 136 -16.60 12.99 -1.48
C ALA A 136 -17.33 14.04 -2.35
N ASN A 137 -16.60 14.64 -3.28
CA ASN A 137 -17.06 15.77 -4.11
C ASN A 137 -17.61 15.38 -5.49
N ARG A 138 -17.79 14.13 -5.79
CA ARG A 138 -18.50 13.72 -7.03
C ARG A 138 -19.94 14.30 -7.12
N GLU A 139 -20.42 14.92 -6.04
CA GLU A 139 -21.68 15.63 -5.94
C GLU A 139 -21.49 17.14 -5.65
N GLU A 140 -20.76 17.89 -6.51
CA GLU A 140 -20.75 19.37 -6.55
C GLU A 140 -20.01 20.16 -5.44
N ALA A 141 -19.06 19.63 -4.72
CA ALA A 141 -18.34 20.37 -3.68
C ALA A 141 -16.95 20.89 -4.12
N LEU A 142 -16.59 22.10 -3.69
CA LEU A 142 -15.29 22.71 -3.97
C LEU A 142 -14.21 22.17 -3.05
N ILE A 143 -13.09 21.69 -3.64
CA ILE A 143 -11.89 21.33 -2.89
C ILE A 143 -10.99 22.55 -2.77
N ARG A 144 -10.51 22.83 -1.55
CA ARG A 144 -9.51 23.85 -1.28
C ARG A 144 -8.34 23.27 -0.53
N GLN A 145 -7.12 23.62 -0.95
CA GLN A 145 -5.90 23.33 -0.22
C GLN A 145 -5.25 24.62 0.24
N GLU A 146 -4.89 24.68 1.51
CA GLU A 146 -4.21 25.83 2.11
C GLU A 146 -2.96 25.33 2.86
N THR A 147 -1.83 26.03 2.67
CA THR A 147 -0.62 25.76 3.45
C THR A 147 -0.66 26.58 4.72
N LEU A 148 -0.67 25.93 5.85
CA LEU A 148 -0.67 26.58 7.16
C LEU A 148 0.71 27.20 7.46
N ALA A 149 0.76 28.09 8.45
CA ALA A 149 1.99 28.79 8.86
C ALA A 149 3.11 27.84 9.35
N ASP A 150 2.75 26.63 9.79
CA ASP A 150 3.67 25.56 10.21
C ASP A 150 4.15 24.66 9.05
N GLY A 151 3.76 24.98 7.79
CA GLY A 151 4.13 24.25 6.59
C GLY A 151 3.26 23.00 6.31
N ARG A 152 2.26 22.69 7.13
CA ARG A 152 1.29 21.63 6.86
C ARG A 152 0.29 22.07 5.80
N VAL A 153 -0.11 21.12 4.93
CA VAL A 153 -1.17 21.35 3.93
C VAL A 153 -2.49 20.86 4.50
N GLN A 154 -3.46 21.76 4.57
CA GLN A 154 -4.83 21.45 4.98
C GLN A 154 -5.71 21.36 3.73
N THR A 155 -6.43 20.24 3.57
CA THR A 155 -7.43 20.05 2.52
C THR A 155 -8.83 20.18 3.13
N SER A 156 -9.66 21.01 2.56
CA SER A 156 -11.09 21.14 2.92
C SER A 156 -11.98 20.88 1.72
N SER A 157 -13.11 20.20 1.95
CA SER A 157 -14.10 19.91 0.92
C SER A 157 -15.50 19.98 1.51
N GLY A 158 -16.48 20.33 0.69
CA GLY A 158 -17.88 20.42 1.10
C GLY A 158 -18.63 21.57 0.43
N THR A 159 -19.96 21.60 0.58
CA THR A 159 -20.82 22.67 0.08
C THR A 159 -20.62 24.00 0.82
N GLY A 160 -20.01 23.96 2.01
CA GLY A 160 -19.82 25.11 2.87
C GLY A 160 -21.03 25.47 3.73
N GLU A 161 -22.10 24.67 3.70
CA GLU A 161 -23.29 24.86 4.51
C GLU A 161 -23.05 24.69 6.01
N ALA A 162 -22.04 23.85 6.35
CA ALA A 162 -21.57 23.67 7.72
C ALA A 162 -20.04 23.72 7.77
N ARG A 163 -19.47 24.33 8.82
CA ARG A 163 -18.03 24.41 9.06
C ARG A 163 -17.71 24.09 10.50
N ILE A 164 -16.66 23.27 10.70
CA ILE A 164 -16.04 23.10 12.02
C ILE A 164 -15.16 24.33 12.25
N LEU A 165 -15.53 25.15 13.25
CA LEU A 165 -14.78 26.37 13.57
C LEU A 165 -13.59 26.07 14.51
N SER A 166 -13.74 25.09 15.40
CA SER A 166 -12.66 24.68 16.29
C SER A 166 -12.85 23.25 16.76
N VAL A 167 -11.74 22.57 17.03
CA VAL A 167 -11.69 21.25 17.69
C VAL A 167 -10.78 21.40 18.90
N ALA A 168 -11.22 20.92 20.06
CA ALA A 168 -10.46 20.97 21.28
C ALA A 168 -10.50 19.62 21.98
N LEU A 169 -9.34 19.11 22.37
CA LEU A 169 -9.23 17.97 23.28
C LEU A 169 -9.44 18.45 24.72
N ARG A 170 -10.23 17.71 25.50
CA ARG A 170 -10.46 17.99 26.91
C ARG A 170 -10.26 16.71 27.71
N ASN A 171 -9.65 16.86 28.89
CA ASN A 171 -9.59 15.79 29.87
C ASN A 171 -10.94 15.61 30.61
N ASP A 172 -11.03 14.61 31.48
CA ASP A 172 -12.25 14.28 32.25
C ASP A 172 -12.73 15.43 33.14
N CYS A 173 -11.82 16.33 33.51
CA CYS A 173 -12.16 17.54 34.29
C CYS A 173 -12.61 18.71 33.38
N GLY A 174 -12.67 18.50 32.04
CA GLY A 174 -13.10 19.51 31.07
C GLY A 174 -12.05 20.55 30.69
N HIS A 175 -10.79 20.42 31.15
CA HIS A 175 -9.70 21.31 30.79
C HIS A 175 -9.17 20.97 29.39
N MET A 176 -8.78 21.98 28.62
CA MET A 176 -8.14 21.79 27.32
C MET A 176 -6.77 21.14 27.49
N VAL A 177 -6.46 20.14 26.68
CA VAL A 177 -5.18 19.44 26.65
C VAL A 177 -4.68 19.34 25.19
N GLU A 178 -3.35 19.33 25.01
CA GLU A 178 -2.72 19.23 23.69
C GLU A 178 -2.53 17.77 23.26
N ALA A 179 -2.53 16.85 24.21
CA ALA A 179 -2.38 15.41 23.95
C ALA A 179 -3.14 14.61 25.02
N VAL A 180 -3.55 13.40 24.66
CA VAL A 180 -4.18 12.43 25.56
C VAL A 180 -3.38 11.13 25.50
N SER A 181 -3.00 10.59 26.67
CA SER A 181 -2.33 9.29 26.75
C SER A 181 -3.34 8.16 26.62
N ILE A 182 -3.01 7.13 25.84
CA ILE A 182 -3.87 5.94 25.72
C ILE A 182 -3.85 5.19 27.04
N GLY A 183 -5.03 5.03 27.68
CA GLY A 183 -5.21 4.29 28.94
C GLY A 183 -5.39 5.16 30.19
N GLU A 184 -5.40 6.49 30.08
CA GLU A 184 -5.92 7.39 31.12
C GLU A 184 -7.41 7.62 30.85
N ALA A 185 -8.23 7.01 31.70
CA ALA A 185 -9.68 7.23 31.78
C ALA A 185 -9.99 8.03 33.02
#